data_570597cb71b0f43d1a8749ec5e3692e0
#
_entry.id   570597cb71b0f43d1a8749ec5e3692e0
#
_cell.length_a   1.000
_cell.length_b   1.000
_cell.length_c   1.000
_cell.angle_alpha   90.00
_cell.angle_beta   90.00
_cell.angle_gamma   90.00
#
_symmetry.space_group_name_H-M   'P 1'
#
loop_
_entity.id
_entity.type
_entity.pdbx_description
1 polymer ?
#
loop_
_entity_poly.entity_id
_entity_poly.type
_entity_poly.pdbx_seq_one_letter_code
_entity_poly.pdbx_strand_id
1 'polypeptide(L)'
;MEKSEIKGFIAKRCAKELKDGDVVNLGIGLPTLIPHYLPEGVEVIIHAELGIVSAGKAPKEGDENYDPYHVVDAGGSPASVAYGGGFIDSASNFGLIRGGHVDACFLGALEVDAEGNLANWIIPGKKMPGMGGAMDLCVGAKHCIVCMEHTAKG
;
A
#
# COMPACT_ATOMS: atom_id res chain seq x y z
N MET A 1 8.23 -1.87 23.81
CA MET A 1 7.04 -1.52 22.98
C MET A 1 6.24 -2.79 22.78
N GLU A 2 4.96 -2.76 23.05
CA GLU A 2 4.08 -3.90 22.81
C GLU A 2 3.93 -4.15 21.30
N LYS A 3 3.74 -5.41 20.90
CA LYS A 3 3.64 -5.76 19.46
C LYS A 3 2.53 -5.01 18.72
N SER A 4 1.44 -4.69 19.40
CA SER A 4 0.33 -3.88 18.86
C SER A 4 0.74 -2.43 18.56
N GLU A 5 1.68 -1.89 19.32
CA GLU A 5 2.16 -0.51 19.17
C GLU A 5 3.20 -0.37 18.06
N ILE A 6 3.96 -1.44 17.77
CA ILE A 6 5.04 -1.41 16.77
C ILE A 6 4.51 -1.01 15.39
N LYS A 7 3.40 -1.62 14.96
CA LYS A 7 2.80 -1.31 13.65
C LYS A 7 2.37 0.15 13.54
N GLY A 8 1.73 0.68 14.58
CA GLY A 8 1.33 2.09 14.64
C GLY A 8 2.55 3.03 14.65
N PHE A 9 3.61 2.67 15.35
CA PHE A 9 4.85 3.43 15.38
C PHE A 9 5.49 3.52 13.99
N ILE A 10 5.60 2.39 13.28
CA ILE A 10 6.16 2.34 11.92
C ILE A 10 5.27 3.15 10.97
N ALA A 11 3.94 2.93 10.98
CA ALA A 11 3.01 3.65 10.12
C ALA A 11 3.08 5.17 10.35
N LYS A 12 3.16 5.62 11.61
CA LYS A 12 3.33 7.03 11.96
C LYS A 12 4.66 7.62 11.48
N ARG A 13 5.73 6.82 11.46
CA ARG A 13 7.01 7.25 10.89
C ARG A 13 6.91 7.38 9.37
N CYS A 14 6.30 6.40 8.70
CA CYS A 14 6.09 6.38 7.26
C CYS A 14 5.22 7.56 6.78
N ALA A 15 4.16 7.89 7.51
CA ALA A 15 3.27 9.01 7.17
C ALA A 15 4.00 10.36 7.05
N LYS A 16 5.15 10.53 7.71
CA LYS A 16 5.95 11.75 7.63
C LYS A 16 6.72 11.92 6.32
N GLU A 17 6.81 10.86 5.51
CA GLU A 17 7.43 10.93 4.18
C GLU A 17 6.48 11.49 3.12
N LEU A 18 5.19 11.60 3.44
CA LEU A 18 4.13 12.00 2.51
C LEU A 18 3.87 13.50 2.55
N LYS A 19 3.50 14.04 1.41
CA LYS A 19 3.11 15.42 1.19
C LYS A 19 1.69 15.50 0.69
N ASP A 20 1.08 16.66 0.83
CA ASP A 20 -0.24 16.94 0.30
C ASP A 20 -0.28 16.74 -1.22
N GLY A 21 -1.29 16.00 -1.69
CA GLY A 21 -1.47 15.67 -3.10
C GLY A 21 -0.65 14.50 -3.63
N ASP A 22 0.21 13.86 -2.83
CA ASP A 22 0.97 12.68 -3.27
C ASP A 22 0.06 11.54 -3.71
N VAL A 23 0.39 10.89 -4.83
CA VAL A 23 -0.21 9.64 -5.29
C VAL A 23 0.54 8.47 -4.64
N VAL A 24 -0.17 7.69 -3.84
CA VAL A 24 0.45 6.70 -2.94
C VAL A 24 -0.13 5.31 -3.16
N ASN A 25 0.74 4.31 -3.33
CA ASN A 25 0.34 2.91 -3.29
C ASN A 25 0.71 2.30 -1.94
N LEU A 26 -0.23 1.57 -1.35
CA LEU A 26 -0.09 0.96 -0.03
C LEU A 26 -0.16 -0.58 -0.14
N GLY A 27 0.94 -1.24 0.16
CA GLY A 27 0.98 -2.70 0.29
C GLY A 27 0.04 -3.21 1.39
N ILE A 28 -0.32 -4.48 1.30
CA ILE A 28 -1.23 -5.14 2.23
C ILE A 28 -0.64 -5.19 3.64
N GLY A 29 -1.46 -4.97 4.65
CA GLY A 29 -1.11 -5.11 6.06
C GLY A 29 -0.64 -3.81 6.71
N LEU A 30 0.61 -3.72 7.19
CA LEU A 30 1.11 -2.54 7.93
C LEU A 30 0.96 -1.23 7.14
N PRO A 31 1.30 -1.17 5.84
CA PRO A 31 1.16 0.06 5.06
C PRO A 31 -0.26 0.65 5.04
N THR A 32 -1.31 -0.16 5.12
CA THR A 32 -2.70 0.33 5.13
C THR A 32 -3.06 1.15 6.37
N LEU A 33 -2.20 1.15 7.39
CA LEU A 33 -2.37 1.99 8.59
C LEU A 33 -1.85 3.42 8.39
N ILE A 34 -1.03 3.68 7.37
CA ILE A 34 -0.35 4.98 7.17
C ILE A 34 -1.34 6.15 7.06
N PRO A 35 -2.48 6.03 6.34
CA PRO A 35 -3.44 7.14 6.22
C PRO A 35 -4.02 7.61 7.56
N HIS A 36 -4.02 6.77 8.59
CA HIS A 36 -4.51 7.16 9.92
C HIS A 36 -3.56 8.09 10.70
N TYR A 37 -2.34 8.27 10.20
CA TYR A 37 -1.27 9.04 10.86
C TYR A 37 -0.76 10.20 10.01
N LEU A 38 -1.46 10.56 8.93
CA LEU A 38 -1.10 11.72 8.10
C LEU A 38 -1.09 12.99 8.96
N PRO A 39 -0.15 13.91 8.71
CA PRO A 39 -0.17 15.21 9.34
C PRO A 39 -1.45 15.99 9.00
N GLU A 40 -1.83 16.91 9.87
CA GLU A 40 -2.97 17.79 9.63
C GLU A 40 -2.78 18.59 8.32
N GLY A 41 -3.81 18.61 7.48
CA GLY A 41 -3.79 19.30 6.18
C GLY A 41 -3.08 18.54 5.06
N VAL A 42 -2.62 17.30 5.30
CA VAL A 42 -2.06 16.43 4.26
C VAL A 42 -3.11 15.45 3.81
N GLU A 43 -3.51 15.54 2.55
CA GLU A 43 -4.38 14.58 1.88
C GLU A 43 -3.59 13.86 0.78
N VAL A 44 -3.78 12.56 0.63
CA VAL A 44 -3.11 11.74 -0.38
C VAL A 44 -4.10 11.04 -1.28
N ILE A 45 -3.71 10.80 -2.52
CA ILE A 45 -4.49 10.05 -3.50
C ILE A 45 -4.05 8.60 -3.42
N ILE A 46 -4.88 7.73 -2.84
CA ILE A 46 -4.56 6.30 -2.71
C ILE A 46 -4.82 5.61 -4.04
N HIS A 47 -3.76 5.08 -4.61
CA HIS A 47 -3.76 4.27 -5.82
C HIS A 47 -3.73 2.78 -5.43
N ALA A 48 -4.62 1.97 -6.00
CA ALA A 48 -4.60 0.52 -5.84
C ALA A 48 -4.45 -0.14 -7.22
N GLU A 49 -3.35 -0.84 -7.43
CA GLU A 49 -2.89 -1.32 -8.75
C GLU A 49 -3.88 -2.24 -9.47
N LEU A 50 -4.79 -2.84 -8.75
CA LEU A 50 -5.83 -3.69 -9.35
C LEU A 50 -6.89 -2.93 -10.15
N GLY A 51 -6.98 -1.59 -10.03
CA GLY A 51 -7.89 -0.81 -10.85
C GLY A 51 -8.60 0.36 -10.15
N ILE A 52 -8.13 0.80 -8.97
CA ILE A 52 -8.73 1.93 -8.26
C ILE A 52 -7.76 3.11 -8.23
N VAL A 53 -8.21 4.25 -8.75
CA VAL A 53 -7.53 5.54 -8.60
C VAL A 53 -8.34 6.39 -7.62
N SER A 54 -7.69 6.92 -6.60
CA SER A 54 -8.30 7.62 -5.47
C SER A 54 -9.23 6.71 -4.67
N ALA A 55 -8.66 5.67 -4.04
CA ALA A 55 -9.41 4.80 -3.15
C ALA A 55 -9.99 5.59 -1.97
N GLY A 56 -11.26 5.34 -1.70
CA GLY A 56 -12.00 5.93 -0.60
C GLY A 56 -11.87 5.12 0.69
N LYS A 57 -12.66 5.52 1.69
CA LYS A 57 -12.77 4.79 2.94
C LYS A 57 -13.34 3.40 2.69
N ALA A 58 -12.72 2.37 3.26
CA ALA A 58 -13.24 1.01 3.19
C ALA A 58 -14.66 0.94 3.78
N PRO A 59 -15.66 0.51 2.98
CA PRO A 59 -17.03 0.42 3.46
C PRO A 59 -17.19 -0.74 4.44
N LYS A 60 -18.15 -0.61 5.35
CA LYS A 60 -18.49 -1.61 6.36
C LYS A 60 -19.85 -2.22 6.06
N GLU A 61 -20.11 -3.38 6.63
CA GLU A 61 -21.44 -3.99 6.58
C GLU A 61 -22.51 -3.00 7.08
N GLY A 62 -23.54 -2.78 6.24
CA GLY A 62 -24.59 -1.80 6.45
C GLY A 62 -24.41 -0.46 5.73
N ASP A 63 -23.24 -0.17 5.18
CA ASP A 63 -23.03 0.99 4.32
C ASP A 63 -23.67 0.73 2.94
N GLU A 64 -24.25 1.76 2.31
CA GLU A 64 -24.93 1.67 1.00
C GLU A 64 -24.02 1.11 -0.12
N ASN A 65 -22.73 1.43 -0.05
CA ASN A 65 -21.73 1.03 -1.02
C ASN A 65 -20.94 -0.23 -0.60
N TYR A 66 -21.41 -1.00 0.39
CA TYR A 66 -20.76 -2.22 0.82
C TYR A 66 -21.00 -3.37 -0.14
N ASP A 67 -19.98 -3.75 -0.89
CA ASP A 67 -19.98 -4.92 -1.78
C ASP A 67 -18.71 -5.75 -1.58
N PRO A 68 -18.75 -6.73 -0.66
CA PRO A 68 -17.57 -7.52 -0.30
C PRO A 68 -17.18 -8.57 -1.35
N TYR A 69 -17.95 -8.71 -2.43
CA TYR A 69 -17.74 -9.74 -3.45
C TYR A 69 -17.22 -9.19 -4.78
N HIS A 70 -17.59 -7.95 -5.13
CA HIS A 70 -17.30 -7.40 -6.46
C HIS A 70 -16.39 -6.17 -6.40
N VAL A 71 -16.41 -5.42 -5.29
CA VAL A 71 -15.60 -4.20 -5.13
C VAL A 71 -14.65 -4.37 -3.95
N VAL A 72 -13.48 -4.90 -4.24
CA VAL A 72 -12.47 -5.24 -3.24
C VAL A 72 -11.11 -4.65 -3.56
N ASP A 73 -10.29 -4.45 -2.53
CA ASP A 73 -8.89 -4.07 -2.67
C ASP A 73 -7.98 -5.28 -3.00
N ALA A 74 -6.69 -5.05 -3.17
CA ALA A 74 -5.71 -6.09 -3.45
C ALA A 74 -5.59 -7.15 -2.34
N GLY A 75 -6.05 -6.86 -1.14
CA GLY A 75 -6.12 -7.77 0.01
C GLY A 75 -7.42 -8.57 0.08
N GLY A 76 -8.37 -8.31 -0.84
CA GLY A 76 -9.71 -8.93 -0.82
C GLY A 76 -10.67 -8.30 0.19
N SER A 77 -10.34 -7.12 0.74
CA SER A 77 -11.22 -6.37 1.63
C SER A 77 -12.13 -5.43 0.83
N PRO A 78 -13.38 -5.16 1.31
CA PRO A 78 -14.27 -4.21 0.64
C PRO A 78 -13.58 -2.87 0.40
N ALA A 79 -13.74 -2.34 -0.80
CA ALA A 79 -13.13 -1.10 -1.24
C ALA A 79 -14.15 -0.09 -1.75
N SER A 80 -13.77 1.15 -1.83
CA SER A 80 -14.58 2.21 -2.45
C SER A 80 -13.68 3.19 -3.20
N VAL A 81 -14.32 4.08 -3.96
CA VAL A 81 -13.67 5.17 -4.67
C VAL A 81 -14.04 6.48 -3.98
N ALA A 82 -13.06 7.33 -3.73
CA ALA A 82 -13.30 8.68 -3.21
C ALA A 82 -13.90 9.59 -4.28
N TYR A 83 -14.48 10.72 -3.87
CA TYR A 83 -14.97 11.72 -4.80
C TYR A 83 -13.86 12.18 -5.76
N GLY A 84 -14.16 12.19 -7.05
CA GLY A 84 -13.19 12.51 -8.11
C GLY A 84 -12.29 11.35 -8.54
N GLY A 85 -12.38 10.20 -7.86
CA GLY A 85 -11.67 8.98 -8.25
C GLY A 85 -12.43 8.17 -9.30
N GLY A 86 -11.90 6.99 -9.64
CA GLY A 86 -12.52 6.11 -10.63
C GLY A 86 -11.95 4.71 -10.64
N PHE A 87 -12.66 3.83 -11.35
CA PHE A 87 -12.21 2.51 -11.71
C PHE A 87 -11.61 2.53 -13.11
N ILE A 88 -10.47 1.92 -13.29
CA ILE A 88 -9.79 1.74 -14.58
C ILE A 88 -9.33 0.28 -14.71
N ASP A 89 -9.04 -0.15 -15.92
CA ASP A 89 -8.50 -1.48 -16.15
C ASP A 89 -7.08 -1.61 -15.56
N SER A 90 -6.68 -2.85 -15.24
CA SER A 90 -5.39 -3.11 -14.59
C SER A 90 -4.20 -2.75 -15.47
N ALA A 91 -4.29 -2.86 -16.79
CA ALA A 91 -3.19 -2.50 -17.69
C ALA A 91 -2.93 -0.99 -17.65
N SER A 92 -3.98 -0.17 -17.73
CA SER A 92 -3.91 1.29 -17.58
C SER A 92 -3.37 1.66 -16.20
N ASN A 93 -3.82 0.97 -15.16
CA ASN A 93 -3.42 1.24 -13.79
C ASN A 93 -1.93 0.92 -13.53
N PHE A 94 -1.44 -0.21 -14.03
CA PHE A 94 0.01 -0.49 -14.04
C PHE A 94 0.78 0.48 -14.95
N GLY A 95 0.13 1.02 -15.99
CA GLY A 95 0.67 2.10 -16.81
C GLY A 95 0.97 3.36 -16.00
N LEU A 96 0.15 3.70 -15.02
CA LEU A 96 0.43 4.82 -14.10
C LEU A 96 1.69 4.58 -13.25
N ILE A 97 1.88 3.37 -12.76
CA ILE A 97 3.09 3.00 -12.01
C ILE A 97 4.32 3.12 -12.90
N ARG A 98 4.32 2.45 -14.04
CA ARG A 98 5.44 2.40 -15.01
C ARG A 98 5.73 3.77 -15.61
N GLY A 99 4.73 4.63 -15.73
CA GLY A 99 4.85 6.00 -16.18
C GLY A 99 5.38 6.99 -15.15
N GLY A 100 5.68 6.53 -13.91
CA GLY A 100 6.20 7.39 -12.84
C GLY A 100 5.16 8.32 -12.22
N HIS A 101 3.87 7.96 -12.31
CA HIS A 101 2.77 8.78 -11.76
C HIS A 101 2.44 8.42 -10.30
N VAL A 102 3.13 7.47 -9.69
CA VAL A 102 3.02 7.14 -8.26
C VAL A 102 4.19 7.79 -7.53
N ASP A 103 3.90 8.70 -6.60
CA ASP A 103 4.91 9.45 -5.86
C ASP A 103 5.60 8.59 -4.81
N ALA A 104 4.84 7.77 -4.09
CA ALA A 104 5.40 6.85 -3.11
C ALA A 104 4.67 5.50 -3.11
N CYS A 105 5.42 4.41 -2.94
CA CYS A 105 4.85 3.13 -2.58
C CYS A 105 5.42 2.65 -1.24
N PHE A 106 4.55 2.06 -0.43
CA PHE A 106 4.92 1.49 0.87
C PHE A 106 4.69 -0.01 0.84
N LEU A 107 5.75 -0.79 0.97
CA LEU A 107 5.71 -2.24 0.84
C LEU A 107 6.17 -2.92 2.12
N GLY A 108 5.50 -4.03 2.46
CA GLY A 108 6.09 -5.00 3.38
C GLY A 108 7.16 -5.81 2.67
N ALA A 109 8.21 -6.21 3.40
CA ALA A 109 9.22 -7.12 2.90
C ALA A 109 9.44 -8.27 3.90
N LEU A 110 9.98 -9.38 3.40
CA LEU A 110 10.46 -10.48 4.24
C LEU A 110 11.91 -10.23 4.67
N GLU A 111 12.68 -9.60 3.78
CA GLU A 111 14.09 -9.32 3.98
C GLU A 111 14.50 -8.11 3.11
N VAL A 112 15.43 -7.31 3.63
CA VAL A 112 16.06 -6.20 2.90
C VAL A 112 17.56 -6.30 3.16
N ASP A 113 18.37 -6.23 2.10
CA ASP A 113 19.82 -6.23 2.22
C ASP A 113 20.42 -4.83 2.46
N ALA A 114 21.73 -4.77 2.64
CA ALA A 114 22.46 -3.52 2.89
C ALA A 114 22.47 -2.56 1.68
N GLU A 115 22.14 -3.05 0.49
CA GLU A 115 22.06 -2.27 -0.75
C GLU A 115 20.65 -1.76 -1.04
N GLY A 116 19.66 -2.14 -0.19
CA GLY A 116 18.27 -1.75 -0.32
C GLY A 116 17.46 -2.69 -1.24
N ASN A 117 17.99 -3.84 -1.64
CA ASN A 117 17.20 -4.82 -2.37
C ASN A 117 16.24 -5.53 -1.43
N LEU A 118 14.98 -5.65 -1.83
CA LEU A 118 13.95 -6.30 -1.03
C LEU A 118 13.57 -7.68 -1.58
N ALA A 119 13.26 -8.61 -0.67
CA ALA A 119 12.67 -9.90 -0.97
C ALA A 119 11.30 -10.02 -0.29
N ASN A 120 10.24 -10.33 -1.07
CA ASN A 120 8.89 -10.44 -0.55
C ASN A 120 8.07 -11.59 -1.17
N TRP A 121 8.66 -12.44 -2.00
CA TRP A 121 7.91 -13.39 -2.83
C TRP A 121 7.99 -14.85 -2.40
N ILE A 122 8.99 -15.21 -1.59
CA ILE A 122 9.21 -16.59 -1.14
C ILE A 122 9.75 -16.63 0.29
N ILE A 123 9.24 -17.58 1.07
CA ILE A 123 9.85 -18.03 2.31
C ILE A 123 10.33 -19.46 2.06
N PRO A 124 11.65 -19.70 1.88
CA PRO A 124 12.19 -21.01 1.52
C PRO A 124 11.70 -22.12 2.43
N GLY A 125 11.20 -23.22 1.83
CA GLY A 125 10.69 -24.38 2.57
C GLY A 125 9.34 -24.18 3.28
N LYS A 126 8.67 -23.02 3.13
CA LYS A 126 7.40 -22.72 3.81
C LYS A 126 6.30 -22.25 2.88
N LYS A 127 6.50 -21.15 2.19
CA LYS A 127 5.45 -20.47 1.43
C LYS A 127 6.03 -19.68 0.27
N MET A 128 5.30 -19.65 -0.83
CA MET A 128 5.62 -18.83 -2.00
C MET A 128 4.40 -17.96 -2.33
N PRO A 129 4.22 -16.84 -1.63
CA PRO A 129 3.06 -15.96 -1.82
C PRO A 129 3.05 -15.26 -3.19
N GLY A 130 4.21 -15.15 -3.86
CA GLY A 130 4.38 -14.32 -5.04
C GLY A 130 4.65 -12.86 -4.69
N MET A 131 5.09 -12.09 -5.67
CA MET A 131 5.45 -10.69 -5.47
C MET A 131 4.32 -9.69 -5.75
N GLY A 132 3.22 -10.13 -6.40
CA GLY A 132 2.15 -9.23 -6.82
C GLY A 132 2.69 -8.08 -7.68
N GLY A 133 2.21 -6.87 -7.45
CA GLY A 133 2.65 -5.64 -8.12
C GLY A 133 3.97 -5.05 -7.61
N ALA A 134 4.62 -5.67 -6.61
CA ALA A 134 5.78 -5.07 -5.95
C ALA A 134 6.95 -4.77 -6.89
N MET A 135 7.20 -5.62 -7.90
CA MET A 135 8.28 -5.38 -8.86
C MET A 135 8.06 -4.10 -9.67
N ASP A 136 6.85 -3.89 -10.17
CA ASP A 136 6.49 -2.67 -10.90
C ASP A 136 6.52 -1.44 -9.99
N LEU A 137 6.03 -1.57 -8.77
CA LEU A 137 6.02 -0.50 -7.77
C LEU A 137 7.43 -0.07 -7.35
N CYS A 138 8.34 -1.04 -7.12
CA CYS A 138 9.73 -0.74 -6.76
C CYS A 138 10.49 0.01 -7.86
N VAL A 139 10.17 -0.26 -9.13
CA VAL A 139 10.85 0.35 -10.28
C VAL A 139 10.15 1.63 -10.75
N GLY A 140 8.82 1.67 -10.70
CA GLY A 140 8.02 2.71 -11.31
C GLY A 140 7.61 3.84 -10.37
N ALA A 141 7.47 3.60 -9.06
CA ALA A 141 7.19 4.67 -8.10
C ALA A 141 8.44 5.55 -7.89
N LYS A 142 8.22 6.86 -7.65
CA LYS A 142 9.35 7.79 -7.41
C LYS A 142 10.10 7.46 -6.12
N HIS A 143 9.38 6.97 -5.11
CA HIS A 143 9.95 6.52 -3.83
C HIS A 143 9.35 5.17 -3.44
N CYS A 144 10.21 4.17 -3.21
CA CYS A 144 9.81 2.89 -2.65
C CYS A 144 10.29 2.83 -1.19
N ILE A 145 9.35 2.68 -0.26
CA ILE A 145 9.61 2.68 1.18
C ILE A 145 9.19 1.34 1.77
N VAL A 146 10.14 0.64 2.40
CA VAL A 146 9.86 -0.64 3.04
C VAL A 146 9.41 -0.43 4.48
N CYS A 147 8.27 -1.03 4.83
CA CYS A 147 7.64 -0.97 6.15
C CYS A 147 7.72 -2.33 6.82
N MET A 148 8.67 -2.52 7.72
CA MET A 148 8.86 -3.78 8.44
C MET A 148 9.54 -3.55 9.79
N GLU A 149 9.45 -4.54 10.68
CA GLU A 149 10.30 -4.58 11.87
C GLU A 149 11.75 -4.84 11.43
N HIS A 150 12.70 -4.14 12.06
CA HIS A 150 14.12 -4.23 11.67
C HIS A 150 14.69 -5.64 11.86
N THR A 151 14.26 -6.35 12.89
CA THR A 151 14.69 -7.72 13.19
C THR A 151 13.52 -8.62 13.51
N ALA A 152 13.69 -9.92 13.28
CA ALA A 152 12.74 -10.94 13.68
C ALA A 152 13.47 -12.05 14.46
N LYS A 153 12.92 -12.42 15.63
CA LYS A 153 13.47 -13.48 16.51
C LYS A 153 14.87 -13.21 17.08
N GLY A 154 15.22 -11.96 17.28
CA GLY A 154 16.50 -11.53 17.88
C GLY A 154 17.53 -11.04 16.89
#